data_6b425e29792e3326a91db5f9a81614b3
#
_entry.id   6b425e29792e3326a91db5f9a81614b3
#
_cell.length_a   1.000
_cell.length_b   1.000
_cell.length_c   1.000
_cell.angle_alpha   90.00
_cell.angle_beta   90.00
_cell.angle_gamma   90.00
#
_symmetry.space_group_name_H-M   'P 1'
#
loop_
_entity.id
_entity.type
_entity.pdbx_description
1 polymer ?
#
loop_
_entity_poly.entity_id
_entity_poly.type
_entity_poly.pdbx_seq_one_letter_code
_entity_poly.pdbx_strand_id
1 'polypeptide(L)'
;GSEMCIRDSFETFENWGIKGVKIDFMDRSDQWMVNYYEKVAKEAAKHHLFVDFHGSFKPAGLEYKYPNVLSYEGVRGMEQMGGCKPDNSVYLPFMRNAVGPMDYTPGAMFSMQPEVYRCERPNSASIGTRAYQMALFVIFESGLQMMADNPTLYYRNEECTRFITQVPQTWDETIALEAKAGEYAIVAKRKGDKWYIGGMTNNQQKERTFDLDFSFLKEGKTYRMTSFEDGINAGHQAMDYRKKERTLKKGEKISIRLVRNGGFAAIIE
;
A
#
# COMPACT_ATOMS: atom_id res chain seq x y z
N GLY A 1 11.08 33.39 -11.94
CA GLY A 1 11.08 32.32 -12.97
C GLY A 1 10.23 31.13 -12.57
N SER A 2 10.34 30.61 -11.33
CA SER A 2 9.63 29.39 -10.91
C SER A 2 8.12 29.56 -10.75
N GLU A 3 7.62 30.77 -10.47
CA GLU A 3 6.18 31.00 -10.23
C GLU A 3 5.34 30.96 -11.52
N MET A 4 5.83 31.58 -12.58
CA MET A 4 5.19 31.51 -13.89
C MET A 4 5.19 30.08 -14.42
N CYS A 5 6.30 29.36 -14.29
CA CYS A 5 6.39 27.98 -14.76
C CYS A 5 5.38 27.05 -14.09
N ILE A 6 5.15 27.15 -12.78
CA ILE A 6 4.18 26.29 -12.05
C ILE A 6 2.76 26.58 -12.57
N ARG A 7 2.36 27.85 -12.63
CA ARG A 7 1.04 28.25 -13.09
C ARG A 7 0.78 27.82 -14.53
N ASP A 8 1.70 28.14 -15.44
CA ASP A 8 1.56 27.86 -16.86
C ASP A 8 1.54 26.34 -17.13
N SER A 9 2.31 25.56 -16.33
CA SER A 9 2.27 24.09 -16.39
C SER A 9 0.94 23.54 -15.90
N PHE A 10 0.40 24.03 -14.79
CA PHE A 10 -0.86 23.53 -14.24
C PHE A 10 -2.05 23.90 -15.14
N GLU A 11 -2.08 25.09 -15.71
CA GLU A 11 -3.06 25.47 -16.74
C GLU A 11 -2.99 24.54 -17.95
N THR A 12 -1.79 24.22 -18.41
CA THR A 12 -1.57 23.28 -19.52
C THR A 12 -2.08 21.87 -19.16
N PHE A 13 -1.79 21.38 -17.96
CA PHE A 13 -2.22 20.06 -17.51
C PHE A 13 -3.75 19.98 -17.35
N GLU A 14 -4.38 21.03 -16.82
CA GLU A 14 -5.83 21.14 -16.76
C GLU A 14 -6.46 21.08 -18.16
N ASN A 15 -5.91 21.83 -19.11
CA ASN A 15 -6.37 21.84 -20.50
C ASN A 15 -6.20 20.48 -21.19
N TRP A 16 -5.20 19.70 -20.80
CA TRP A 16 -5.01 18.32 -21.26
C TRP A 16 -5.94 17.31 -20.56
N GLY A 17 -6.71 17.73 -19.56
CA GLY A 17 -7.63 16.88 -18.81
C GLY A 17 -6.95 16.03 -17.73
N ILE A 18 -5.68 16.31 -17.39
CA ILE A 18 -4.95 15.69 -16.28
C ILE A 18 -5.65 16.05 -14.97
N LYS A 19 -5.70 15.12 -14.02
CA LYS A 19 -6.40 15.28 -12.74
C LYS A 19 -5.49 15.51 -11.55
N GLY A 20 -4.20 15.27 -11.71
CA GLY A 20 -3.24 15.49 -10.63
C GLY A 20 -1.80 15.37 -11.09
N VAL A 21 -0.89 15.73 -10.19
CA VAL A 21 0.54 15.75 -10.43
C VAL A 21 1.30 15.16 -9.25
N LYS A 22 2.34 14.39 -9.56
CA LYS A 22 3.35 13.96 -8.59
C LYS A 22 4.52 14.93 -8.70
N ILE A 23 4.88 15.58 -7.59
CA ILE A 23 5.96 16.56 -7.53
C ILE A 23 7.06 16.01 -6.67
N ASP A 24 8.19 15.73 -7.30
CA ASP A 24 9.30 15.02 -6.70
C ASP A 24 10.50 15.92 -6.37
N PHE A 25 11.53 15.35 -5.75
CA PHE A 25 12.80 16.01 -5.38
C PHE A 25 12.62 17.24 -4.47
N MET A 26 11.66 17.17 -3.55
CA MET A 26 11.45 18.23 -2.57
C MET A 26 12.60 18.33 -1.57
N ASP A 27 13.13 17.20 -1.10
CA ASP A 27 14.38 16.93 -0.35
C ASP A 27 14.81 17.94 0.76
N ARG A 28 13.92 18.85 1.16
CA ARG A 28 14.15 19.89 2.16
C ARG A 28 12.92 20.05 3.05
N SER A 29 13.17 20.54 4.28
CA SER A 29 12.12 20.83 5.26
C SER A 29 12.30 22.19 5.95
N ASP A 30 13.08 23.09 5.33
CA ASP A 30 13.23 24.46 5.80
C ASP A 30 11.99 25.31 5.47
N GLN A 31 11.92 26.51 6.04
CA GLN A 31 10.78 27.42 5.88
C GLN A 31 10.47 27.76 4.41
N TRP A 32 11.51 27.88 3.58
CA TRP A 32 11.33 28.15 2.16
C TRP A 32 10.57 27.01 1.48
N MET A 33 10.99 25.76 1.74
CA MET A 33 10.35 24.58 1.16
C MET A 33 8.94 24.39 1.70
N VAL A 34 8.70 24.57 2.99
CA VAL A 34 7.35 24.50 3.58
C VAL A 34 6.41 25.50 2.91
N ASN A 35 6.85 26.74 2.68
CA ASN A 35 6.09 27.74 1.94
C ASN A 35 5.84 27.30 0.47
N TYR A 36 6.81 26.62 -0.13
CA TYR A 36 6.70 26.10 -1.49
C TYR A 36 5.64 24.99 -1.60
N TYR A 37 5.55 24.08 -0.64
CA TYR A 37 4.48 23.07 -0.56
C TYR A 37 3.09 23.75 -0.55
N GLU A 38 2.90 24.74 0.31
CA GLU A 38 1.63 25.47 0.39
C GLU A 38 1.31 26.18 -0.91
N LYS A 39 2.29 26.83 -1.50
CA LYS A 39 2.12 27.54 -2.77
C LYS A 39 1.69 26.60 -3.90
N VAL A 40 2.36 25.46 -4.02
CA VAL A 40 2.02 24.43 -5.00
C VAL A 40 0.62 23.89 -4.79
N ALA A 41 0.28 23.52 -3.56
CA ALA A 41 -1.05 22.98 -3.22
C ALA A 41 -2.16 23.97 -3.57
N LYS A 42 -1.96 25.26 -3.24
CA LYS A 42 -2.90 26.36 -3.55
C LYS A 42 -3.06 26.57 -5.05
N GLU A 43 -1.96 26.56 -5.81
CA GLU A 43 -2.02 26.78 -7.25
C GLU A 43 -2.64 25.56 -7.96
N ALA A 44 -2.28 24.34 -7.58
CA ALA A 44 -2.88 23.11 -8.11
C ALA A 44 -4.41 23.08 -7.87
N ALA A 45 -4.87 23.53 -6.69
CA ALA A 45 -6.29 23.60 -6.39
C ALA A 45 -7.08 24.53 -7.34
N LYS A 46 -6.49 25.63 -7.80
CA LYS A 46 -7.12 26.53 -8.79
C LYS A 46 -7.35 25.87 -10.14
N HIS A 47 -6.50 24.92 -10.49
CA HIS A 47 -6.53 24.15 -11.73
C HIS A 47 -7.18 22.77 -11.58
N HIS A 48 -7.91 22.53 -10.47
CA HIS A 48 -8.61 21.27 -10.17
C HIS A 48 -7.68 20.04 -10.19
N LEU A 49 -6.40 20.23 -9.82
CA LEU A 49 -5.39 19.17 -9.76
C LEU A 49 -5.19 18.72 -8.32
N PHE A 50 -5.15 17.41 -8.11
CA PHE A 50 -4.60 16.86 -6.87
C PHE A 50 -3.07 16.80 -6.93
N VAL A 51 -2.43 16.69 -5.76
CA VAL A 51 -0.98 16.65 -5.62
C VAL A 51 -0.58 15.45 -4.77
N ASP A 52 0.47 14.74 -5.23
CA ASP A 52 1.26 13.80 -4.48
C ASP A 52 2.70 14.35 -4.36
N PHE A 53 3.16 14.61 -3.14
CA PHE A 53 4.51 15.11 -2.90
C PHE A 53 5.50 13.98 -2.68
N HIS A 54 6.58 13.98 -3.45
CA HIS A 54 7.63 12.96 -3.43
C HIS A 54 9.01 13.57 -3.11
N GLY A 55 9.95 12.74 -2.62
CA GLY A 55 11.15 13.27 -1.97
C GLY A 55 10.78 14.17 -0.78
N SER A 56 9.68 13.91 -0.14
CA SER A 56 9.00 14.80 0.78
C SER A 56 9.07 14.35 2.23
N PHE A 57 8.82 15.26 3.17
CA PHE A 57 8.55 14.88 4.56
C PHE A 57 7.14 14.27 4.71
N LYS A 58 6.87 13.67 5.87
CA LYS A 58 5.54 13.12 6.24
C LYS A 58 4.49 14.25 6.36
N PRO A 59 3.18 13.96 6.25
CA PRO A 59 2.11 14.94 6.45
C PRO A 59 2.28 15.74 7.73
N ALA A 60 2.03 17.04 7.66
CA ALA A 60 2.17 17.99 8.76
C ALA A 60 0.97 18.96 8.88
N GLY A 61 -0.17 18.61 8.30
CA GLY A 61 -1.42 19.36 8.42
C GLY A 61 -1.79 20.22 7.21
N LEU A 62 -0.94 20.32 6.18
CA LEU A 62 -1.24 21.09 4.98
C LEU A 62 -2.46 20.53 4.24
N GLU A 63 -2.64 19.22 4.25
CA GLU A 63 -3.74 18.47 3.66
C GLU A 63 -5.12 18.85 4.26
N TYR A 64 -5.16 19.33 5.49
CA TYR A 64 -6.40 19.84 6.10
C TYR A 64 -6.81 21.20 5.55
N LYS A 65 -5.82 22.02 5.14
CA LYS A 65 -6.05 23.31 4.52
C LYS A 65 -6.28 23.19 3.01
N TYR A 66 -5.59 22.26 2.36
CA TYR A 66 -5.64 21.98 0.94
C TYR A 66 -5.94 20.49 0.69
N PRO A 67 -7.23 20.10 0.68
CA PRO A 67 -7.63 18.69 0.53
C PRO A 67 -7.27 18.06 -0.82
N ASN A 68 -6.81 18.83 -1.77
CA ASN A 68 -6.25 18.34 -3.02
C ASN A 68 -4.84 17.75 -2.86
N VAL A 69 -4.20 17.88 -1.70
CA VAL A 69 -2.97 17.14 -1.36
C VAL A 69 -3.38 15.77 -0.88
N LEU A 70 -3.26 14.75 -1.75
CA LEU A 70 -3.73 13.39 -1.48
C LEU A 70 -2.72 12.52 -0.76
N SER A 71 -1.43 12.74 -1.00
CA SER A 71 -0.38 11.89 -0.47
C SER A 71 0.97 12.61 -0.37
N TYR A 72 1.83 12.03 0.46
CA TYR A 72 3.25 12.39 0.58
C TYR A 72 4.05 11.09 0.58
N GLU A 73 5.24 11.08 -0.01
CA GLU A 73 6.14 9.96 0.20
C GLU A 73 6.48 9.83 1.69
N GLY A 74 7.33 10.67 2.21
CA GLY A 74 7.73 10.73 3.62
C GLY A 74 8.01 9.37 4.25
N VAL A 75 8.47 8.41 3.45
CA VAL A 75 8.75 7.02 3.81
C VAL A 75 9.79 6.45 2.85
N ARG A 76 10.53 5.43 3.29
CA ARG A 76 11.34 4.64 2.38
C ARG A 76 10.46 3.60 1.69
N GLY A 77 9.93 3.95 0.51
CA GLY A 77 9.02 3.13 -0.27
C GLY A 77 9.71 2.16 -1.23
N MET A 78 8.92 1.42 -2.02
CA MET A 78 9.43 0.38 -2.92
C MET A 78 10.30 0.89 -4.07
N GLU A 79 10.32 2.18 -4.36
CA GLU A 79 11.31 2.76 -5.28
C GLU A 79 12.77 2.50 -4.82
N GLN A 80 12.98 2.29 -3.52
CA GLN A 80 14.27 1.91 -2.92
C GLN A 80 14.54 0.40 -2.97
N MET A 81 13.62 -0.38 -3.54
CA MET A 81 13.72 -1.82 -3.80
C MET A 81 14.26 -2.61 -2.59
N GLY A 82 15.44 -3.21 -2.66
CA GLY A 82 16.06 -3.96 -1.54
C GLY A 82 16.35 -3.14 -0.28
N GLY A 83 16.21 -1.83 -0.34
CA GLY A 83 16.20 -0.96 0.82
C GLY A 83 14.89 -0.98 1.62
N CYS A 84 13.80 -1.54 1.04
CA CYS A 84 12.52 -1.72 1.69
C CYS A 84 12.37 -3.14 2.17
N LYS A 85 12.52 -3.34 3.48
CA LYS A 85 12.43 -4.67 4.10
C LYS A 85 11.17 -4.77 4.95
N PRO A 86 10.56 -5.96 5.05
CA PRO A 86 9.44 -6.20 5.95
C PRO A 86 9.72 -5.80 7.40
N ASP A 87 10.96 -5.92 7.86
CA ASP A 87 11.39 -5.48 9.20
C ASP A 87 11.12 -3.99 9.47
N ASN A 88 11.18 -3.14 8.44
CA ASN A 88 10.79 -1.74 8.55
C ASN A 88 9.29 -1.55 8.29
N SER A 89 8.75 -2.27 7.32
CA SER A 89 7.35 -2.08 6.88
C SER A 89 6.34 -2.39 7.98
N VAL A 90 6.64 -3.33 8.88
CA VAL A 90 5.76 -3.68 10.02
C VAL A 90 5.61 -2.56 11.07
N TYR A 91 6.42 -1.49 10.99
CA TYR A 91 6.25 -0.29 11.82
C TYR A 91 5.35 0.75 11.16
N LEU A 92 5.26 0.77 9.83
CA LEU A 92 4.65 1.88 9.08
C LEU A 92 3.15 2.10 9.38
N PRO A 93 2.30 1.09 9.57
CA PRO A 93 0.90 1.31 9.95
C PRO A 93 0.75 2.02 11.31
N PHE A 94 1.67 1.75 12.24
CA PHE A 94 1.62 2.29 13.60
C PHE A 94 2.24 3.69 13.73
N MET A 95 3.21 4.00 12.87
CA MET A 95 4.00 5.25 12.98
C MET A 95 3.74 6.19 11.82
N ARG A 96 3.97 5.72 10.59
CA ARG A 96 3.89 6.59 9.40
C ARG A 96 2.45 6.87 8.99
N ASN A 97 1.59 5.86 8.92
CA ASN A 97 0.17 6.06 8.59
C ASN A 97 -0.63 6.73 9.72
N ALA A 98 -0.12 6.72 10.96
CA ALA A 98 -0.74 7.48 12.06
C ALA A 98 -0.79 9.00 11.81
N VAL A 99 0.09 9.54 10.95
CA VAL A 99 0.13 10.96 10.60
C VAL A 99 -0.47 11.26 9.22
N GLY A 100 -0.94 10.25 8.50
CA GLY A 100 -1.61 10.42 7.21
C GLY A 100 -1.17 9.44 6.12
N PRO A 101 -1.71 9.59 4.92
CA PRO A 101 -1.42 8.71 3.78
C PRO A 101 0.04 8.80 3.33
N MET A 102 0.50 7.76 2.64
CA MET A 102 1.85 7.72 2.06
C MET A 102 1.84 7.10 0.67
N ASP A 103 2.74 7.56 -0.19
CA ASP A 103 3.06 6.90 -1.45
C ASP A 103 4.22 5.91 -1.23
N TYR A 104 3.87 4.67 -0.88
CA TYR A 104 4.84 3.58 -0.64
C TYR A 104 5.20 2.83 -1.92
N THR A 105 4.32 2.82 -2.90
CA THR A 105 4.50 2.13 -4.20
C THR A 105 4.73 0.62 -4.04
N PRO A 106 3.83 -0.16 -3.43
CA PRO A 106 3.96 -1.62 -3.31
C PRO A 106 3.71 -2.37 -4.62
N GLY A 107 3.77 -3.71 -4.58
CA GLY A 107 3.27 -4.57 -5.64
C GLY A 107 4.33 -5.07 -6.63
N ALA A 108 5.62 -5.06 -6.28
CA ALA A 108 6.63 -5.70 -7.11
C ALA A 108 6.34 -7.20 -7.25
N MET A 109 6.20 -7.68 -8.50
CA MET A 109 5.84 -9.07 -8.79
C MET A 109 7.03 -10.04 -8.67
N PHE A 110 8.27 -9.56 -8.83
CA PHE A 110 9.46 -10.31 -8.43
C PHE A 110 9.69 -10.18 -6.94
N SER A 111 9.23 -11.18 -6.21
CA SER A 111 9.33 -11.27 -4.75
C SER A 111 10.41 -12.27 -4.37
N MET A 112 11.31 -11.89 -3.46
CA MET A 112 12.46 -12.70 -3.08
C MET A 112 12.65 -12.68 -1.57
N GLN A 113 13.25 -13.73 -1.03
CA GLN A 113 13.78 -13.69 0.33
C GLN A 113 15.16 -13.01 0.35
N PRO A 114 15.61 -12.46 1.48
CA PRO A 114 16.84 -11.65 1.53
C PRO A 114 18.10 -12.34 0.97
N GLU A 115 18.22 -13.65 1.17
CA GLU A 115 19.41 -14.43 0.81
C GLU A 115 19.61 -14.56 -0.70
N VAL A 116 18.53 -14.44 -1.47
CA VAL A 116 18.55 -14.56 -2.94
C VAL A 116 18.15 -13.27 -3.64
N TYR A 117 18.02 -12.19 -2.87
CA TYR A 117 17.58 -10.91 -3.42
C TYR A 117 18.54 -10.38 -4.48
N ARG A 118 17.99 -10.08 -5.64
CA ARG A 118 18.66 -9.35 -6.74
C ARG A 118 17.67 -8.41 -7.38
N CYS A 119 18.15 -7.26 -7.73
CA CYS A 119 17.39 -6.31 -8.53
C CYS A 119 18.31 -5.70 -9.59
N GLU A 120 17.95 -5.89 -10.84
CA GLU A 120 18.64 -5.29 -11.98
C GLU A 120 17.66 -4.44 -12.75
N ARG A 121 17.92 -3.13 -12.81
CA ARG A 121 17.09 -2.21 -13.59
C ARG A 121 17.03 -2.65 -15.06
N PRO A 122 15.89 -2.51 -15.74
CA PRO A 122 14.70 -1.72 -15.34
C PRO A 122 13.66 -2.49 -14.51
N ASN A 123 13.94 -3.72 -14.08
CA ASN A 123 12.98 -4.51 -13.32
C ASN A 123 12.93 -4.08 -11.85
N SER A 124 11.72 -4.09 -11.28
CA SER A 124 11.53 -3.95 -9.84
C SER A 124 11.60 -5.31 -9.16
N ALA A 125 12.08 -5.34 -7.92
CA ALA A 125 12.08 -6.53 -7.09
C ALA A 125 11.86 -6.17 -5.63
N SER A 126 11.20 -7.04 -4.87
CA SER A 126 10.89 -6.83 -3.46
C SER A 126 11.50 -7.91 -2.57
N ILE A 127 11.80 -7.56 -1.33
CA ILE A 127 12.01 -8.51 -0.24
C ILE A 127 10.67 -8.77 0.44
N GLY A 128 10.37 -10.05 0.68
CA GLY A 128 9.09 -10.50 1.19
C GLY A 128 8.29 -11.27 0.15
N THR A 129 7.21 -11.92 0.57
CA THR A 129 6.44 -12.78 -0.33
C THR A 129 5.53 -11.98 -1.26
N ARG A 130 5.03 -12.62 -2.32
CA ARG A 130 4.04 -12.03 -3.21
C ARG A 130 2.75 -11.70 -2.46
N ALA A 131 2.29 -12.59 -1.59
CA ALA A 131 1.12 -12.32 -0.75
C ALA A 131 1.33 -11.12 0.18
N TYR A 132 2.55 -10.92 0.70
CA TYR A 132 2.94 -9.74 1.45
C TYR A 132 2.79 -8.46 0.60
N GLN A 133 3.33 -8.44 -0.64
CA GLN A 133 3.21 -7.27 -1.52
C GLN A 133 1.75 -6.91 -1.83
N MET A 134 0.90 -7.92 -2.04
CA MET A 134 -0.54 -7.72 -2.24
C MET A 134 -1.24 -7.17 -0.99
N ALA A 135 -0.87 -7.69 0.18
CA ALA A 135 -1.44 -7.25 1.47
C ALA A 135 -1.17 -5.78 1.78
N LEU A 136 -0.03 -5.23 1.33
CA LEU A 136 0.33 -3.83 1.57
C LEU A 136 -0.68 -2.84 0.96
N PHE A 137 -1.36 -3.20 -0.14
CA PHE A 137 -2.43 -2.37 -0.71
C PHE A 137 -3.64 -2.24 0.22
N VAL A 138 -3.87 -3.21 1.08
CA VAL A 138 -4.93 -3.16 2.08
C VAL A 138 -4.44 -2.50 3.38
N ILE A 139 -3.23 -2.83 3.83
CA ILE A 139 -2.71 -2.39 5.12
C ILE A 139 -2.40 -0.90 5.13
N PHE A 140 -1.68 -0.42 4.11
CA PHE A 140 -1.23 0.97 4.06
C PHE A 140 -2.35 1.93 3.64
N GLU A 141 -2.37 3.10 4.27
CA GLU A 141 -3.22 4.20 3.86
C GLU A 141 -2.51 5.02 2.78
N SER A 142 -3.18 5.18 1.64
CA SER A 142 -2.70 6.00 0.53
C SER A 142 -3.88 6.63 -0.19
N GLY A 143 -3.82 7.93 -0.45
CA GLY A 143 -4.82 8.62 -1.26
C GLY A 143 -4.71 8.27 -2.75
N LEU A 144 -3.52 7.87 -3.18
CA LEU A 144 -3.21 7.39 -4.53
C LEU A 144 -2.12 6.32 -4.43
N GLN A 145 -2.51 5.05 -4.51
CA GLN A 145 -1.58 3.94 -4.37
C GLN A 145 -0.92 3.64 -5.71
N MET A 146 0.34 4.01 -5.84
CA MET A 146 1.16 3.69 -7.00
C MET A 146 1.54 2.20 -7.02
N MET A 147 1.93 1.70 -8.18
CA MET A 147 2.32 0.32 -8.41
C MET A 147 3.80 0.25 -8.83
N ALA A 148 4.58 -0.64 -8.18
CA ALA A 148 6.04 -0.69 -8.31
C ALA A 148 6.55 -1.19 -9.66
N ASP A 149 5.76 -2.00 -10.37
CA ASP A 149 6.22 -2.72 -11.55
C ASP A 149 5.75 -2.13 -12.88
N ASN A 150 6.29 -2.66 -13.96
CA ASN A 150 5.90 -2.29 -15.31
C ASN A 150 4.63 -3.07 -15.75
N PRO A 151 3.88 -2.55 -16.76
CA PRO A 151 2.65 -3.19 -17.23
C PRO A 151 2.82 -4.63 -17.69
N THR A 152 3.94 -4.98 -18.30
CA THR A 152 4.20 -6.34 -18.78
C THR A 152 4.19 -7.37 -17.66
N LEU A 153 4.78 -7.03 -16.51
CA LEU A 153 4.80 -7.93 -15.34
C LEU A 153 3.41 -8.05 -14.70
N TYR A 154 2.63 -6.99 -14.68
CA TYR A 154 1.25 -7.05 -14.21
C TYR A 154 0.37 -7.88 -15.13
N TYR A 155 0.49 -7.78 -16.44
CA TYR A 155 -0.23 -8.65 -17.38
C TYR A 155 0.16 -10.12 -17.23
N ARG A 156 1.43 -10.42 -16.98
CA ARG A 156 1.90 -11.81 -16.73
C ARG A 156 1.44 -12.39 -15.40
N ASN A 157 1.03 -11.55 -14.45
CA ASN A 157 0.56 -11.94 -13.13
C ASN A 157 -0.88 -11.47 -12.90
N GLU A 158 -1.75 -11.72 -13.89
CA GLU A 158 -3.08 -11.13 -14.00
C GLU A 158 -3.95 -11.32 -12.75
N GLU A 159 -3.96 -12.49 -12.12
CA GLU A 159 -4.82 -12.72 -10.95
C GLU A 159 -4.36 -11.92 -9.71
N CYS A 160 -3.06 -11.74 -9.52
CA CYS A 160 -2.53 -10.86 -8.47
C CYS A 160 -2.87 -9.40 -8.79
N THR A 161 -2.71 -9.00 -10.04
CA THR A 161 -3.01 -7.65 -10.52
C THR A 161 -4.49 -7.33 -10.37
N ARG A 162 -5.38 -8.27 -10.70
CA ARG A 162 -6.83 -8.10 -10.50
C ARG A 162 -7.20 -7.91 -9.03
N PHE A 163 -6.51 -8.57 -8.11
CA PHE A 163 -6.70 -8.30 -6.69
C PHE A 163 -6.29 -6.86 -6.37
N ILE A 164 -5.06 -6.46 -6.74
CA ILE A 164 -4.50 -5.13 -6.43
C ILE A 164 -5.42 -4.01 -6.94
N THR A 165 -5.87 -4.12 -8.20
CA THR A 165 -6.69 -3.09 -8.85
C THR A 165 -8.12 -2.98 -8.30
N GLN A 166 -8.58 -3.96 -7.52
CA GLN A 166 -9.87 -3.94 -6.85
C GLN A 166 -9.82 -3.34 -5.44
N VAL A 167 -8.62 -3.14 -4.87
CA VAL A 167 -8.48 -2.57 -3.52
C VAL A 167 -8.84 -1.09 -3.56
N PRO A 168 -9.82 -0.65 -2.75
CA PRO A 168 -10.23 0.76 -2.69
C PRO A 168 -9.14 1.66 -2.09
N GLN A 169 -9.20 2.96 -2.44
CA GLN A 169 -8.33 3.99 -1.86
C GLN A 169 -8.92 4.63 -0.60
N THR A 170 -10.20 4.44 -0.33
CA THR A 170 -10.89 4.99 0.83
C THR A 170 -11.73 3.92 1.50
N TRP A 171 -11.82 3.99 2.82
CA TRP A 171 -12.45 2.95 3.63
C TRP A 171 -13.60 3.51 4.46
N ASP A 172 -14.65 2.71 4.64
CA ASP A 172 -15.78 3.04 5.51
C ASP A 172 -15.53 2.57 6.94
N GLU A 173 -14.69 1.54 7.11
CA GLU A 173 -14.37 0.95 8.40
C GLU A 173 -13.01 0.25 8.36
N THR A 174 -12.26 0.32 9.47
CA THR A 174 -10.98 -0.39 9.65
C THR A 174 -10.96 -1.07 11.00
N ILE A 175 -10.64 -2.36 11.02
CA ILE A 175 -10.55 -3.20 12.22
C ILE A 175 -9.14 -3.81 12.28
N ALA A 176 -8.44 -3.64 13.39
CA ALA A 176 -7.23 -4.39 13.67
C ALA A 176 -7.64 -5.79 14.16
N LEU A 177 -7.32 -6.83 13.39
CA LEU A 177 -7.58 -8.22 13.78
C LEU A 177 -6.48 -8.74 14.70
N GLU A 178 -5.22 -8.56 14.27
CA GLU A 178 -4.04 -8.94 15.04
C GLU A 178 -2.93 -7.94 14.75
N ALA A 179 -2.29 -7.39 15.78
CA ALA A 179 -1.25 -6.40 15.57
C ALA A 179 -0.23 -6.34 16.71
N LYS A 180 1.05 -6.27 16.33
CA LYS A 180 2.18 -6.00 17.23
C LYS A 180 3.23 -5.19 16.49
N ALA A 181 3.41 -3.95 16.91
CA ALA A 181 4.36 -3.05 16.28
C ALA A 181 5.77 -3.66 16.19
N GLY A 182 6.36 -3.62 15.01
CA GLY A 182 7.66 -4.20 14.72
C GLY A 182 7.66 -5.72 14.48
N GLU A 183 6.51 -6.39 14.51
CA GLU A 183 6.43 -7.83 14.27
C GLU A 183 5.43 -8.20 13.18
N TYR A 184 4.18 -7.75 13.30
CA TYR A 184 3.11 -8.07 12.37
C TYR A 184 1.94 -7.08 12.46
N ALA A 185 1.16 -7.05 11.39
CA ALA A 185 -0.13 -6.37 11.38
C ALA A 185 -1.10 -7.12 10.46
N ILE A 186 -2.32 -7.37 10.94
CA ILE A 186 -3.42 -7.95 10.17
C ILE A 186 -4.64 -7.08 10.39
N VAL A 187 -5.17 -6.51 9.31
CA VAL A 187 -6.30 -5.60 9.33
C VAL A 187 -7.42 -6.10 8.42
N ALA A 188 -8.66 -5.81 8.81
CA ALA A 188 -9.82 -5.94 7.95
C ALA A 188 -10.38 -4.53 7.68
N LYS A 189 -10.59 -4.19 6.41
CA LYS A 189 -11.11 -2.90 5.98
C LYS A 189 -12.35 -3.09 5.09
N ARG A 190 -13.37 -2.26 5.31
CA ARG A 190 -14.63 -2.35 4.57
C ARG A 190 -14.81 -1.17 3.61
N LYS A 191 -15.31 -1.50 2.43
CA LYS A 191 -15.85 -0.52 1.49
C LYS A 191 -17.16 -1.01 0.93
N GLY A 192 -18.25 -0.30 1.19
CA GLY A 192 -19.59 -0.75 0.86
C GLY A 192 -19.92 -2.07 1.56
N ASP A 193 -20.28 -3.09 0.79
CA ASP A 193 -20.58 -4.43 1.31
C ASP A 193 -19.39 -5.40 1.28
N LYS A 194 -18.23 -4.97 0.78
CA LYS A 194 -17.02 -5.81 0.68
C LYS A 194 -16.05 -5.53 1.80
N TRP A 195 -15.39 -6.60 2.25
CA TRP A 195 -14.27 -6.53 3.17
C TRP A 195 -12.98 -6.94 2.49
N TYR A 196 -11.91 -6.32 2.90
CA TYR A 196 -10.55 -6.59 2.41
C TYR A 196 -9.67 -6.88 3.61
N ILE A 197 -8.89 -7.95 3.56
CA ILE A 197 -7.96 -8.32 4.62
C ILE A 197 -6.55 -8.20 4.09
N GLY A 198 -5.70 -7.53 4.85
CA GLY A 198 -4.26 -7.50 4.63
C GLY A 198 -3.52 -7.94 5.88
N GLY A 199 -2.63 -8.91 5.73
CA GLY A 199 -1.75 -9.38 6.81
C GLY A 199 -0.30 -9.36 6.38
N MET A 200 0.60 -8.90 7.24
CA MET A 200 2.05 -8.90 7.01
C MET A 200 2.83 -9.29 8.26
N THR A 201 4.00 -9.88 8.06
CA THR A 201 4.98 -10.18 9.12
C THR A 201 6.41 -9.94 8.63
N ASN A 202 7.35 -9.85 9.57
CA ASN A 202 8.78 -9.72 9.31
C ASN A 202 9.52 -11.07 9.33
N ASN A 203 10.85 -11.04 9.43
CA ASN A 203 11.71 -12.23 9.42
C ASN A 203 12.11 -12.74 10.81
N GLN A 204 11.64 -12.14 11.90
CA GLN A 204 12.02 -12.53 13.27
C GLN A 204 11.62 -13.96 13.63
N GLN A 205 10.59 -14.48 12.99
CA GLN A 205 10.17 -15.87 13.12
C GLN A 205 10.10 -16.55 11.76
N LYS A 206 10.39 -17.85 11.73
CA LYS A 206 10.30 -18.67 10.52
C LYS A 206 8.89 -18.67 9.94
N GLU A 207 7.89 -18.72 10.80
CA GLU A 207 6.47 -18.60 10.46
C GLU A 207 5.67 -18.15 11.68
N ARG A 208 4.48 -17.59 11.43
CA ARG A 208 3.47 -17.24 12.43
C ARG A 208 2.13 -17.81 11.99
N THR A 209 1.33 -18.24 12.95
CA THR A 209 -0.05 -18.68 12.72
C THR A 209 -0.99 -17.80 13.52
N PHE A 210 -2.10 -17.40 12.91
CA PHE A 210 -3.13 -16.56 13.50
C PHE A 210 -4.50 -17.16 13.25
N ASP A 211 -5.36 -17.14 14.26
CA ASP A 211 -6.75 -17.55 14.16
C ASP A 211 -7.62 -16.29 13.99
N LEU A 212 -7.96 -15.96 12.76
CA LEU A 212 -8.77 -14.78 12.44
C LEU A 212 -10.24 -15.03 12.77
N ASP A 213 -10.84 -14.16 13.56
CA ASP A 213 -12.24 -14.18 13.94
C ASP A 213 -13.07 -13.26 13.03
N PHE A 214 -14.09 -13.81 12.40
CA PHE A 214 -14.98 -13.09 11.48
C PHE A 214 -16.28 -12.62 12.14
N SER A 215 -16.24 -12.31 13.43
CA SER A 215 -17.40 -11.78 14.21
C SER A 215 -17.89 -10.42 13.70
N PHE A 216 -17.07 -9.68 12.96
CA PHE A 216 -17.42 -8.38 12.35
C PHE A 216 -18.34 -8.51 11.13
N LEU A 217 -18.52 -9.69 10.57
CA LEU A 217 -19.44 -9.92 9.46
C LEU A 217 -20.92 -9.81 9.90
N LYS A 218 -21.80 -9.48 8.99
CA LYS A 218 -23.24 -9.35 9.26
C LYS A 218 -23.87 -10.71 9.53
N GLU A 219 -24.75 -10.77 10.53
CA GLU A 219 -25.54 -11.94 10.88
C GLU A 219 -26.46 -12.36 9.72
N GLY A 220 -26.65 -13.67 9.52
CA GLY A 220 -27.58 -14.23 8.53
C GLY A 220 -27.08 -14.15 7.08
N LYS A 221 -25.93 -13.52 6.82
CA LYS A 221 -25.33 -13.46 5.48
C LYS A 221 -24.22 -14.50 5.33
N THR A 222 -24.16 -15.12 4.15
CA THR A 222 -23.06 -16.00 3.72
C THR A 222 -22.19 -15.21 2.75
N TYR A 223 -20.88 -15.26 2.98
CA TYR A 223 -19.89 -14.54 2.20
C TYR A 223 -18.97 -15.50 1.46
N ARG A 224 -18.50 -15.08 0.29
CA ARG A 224 -17.38 -15.71 -0.41
C ARG A 224 -16.11 -14.95 -0.08
N MET A 225 -15.09 -15.65 0.40
CA MET A 225 -13.74 -15.11 0.58
C MET A 225 -12.81 -15.68 -0.48
N THR A 226 -12.17 -14.82 -1.25
CA THR A 226 -11.03 -15.16 -2.11
C THR A 226 -9.76 -14.66 -1.45
N SER A 227 -8.85 -15.58 -1.09
CA SER A 227 -7.58 -15.24 -0.42
C SER A 227 -6.37 -15.62 -1.26
N PHE A 228 -5.31 -14.84 -1.10
CA PHE A 228 -3.95 -15.08 -1.57
C PHE A 228 -3.06 -15.26 -0.35
N GLU A 229 -2.53 -16.46 -0.19
CA GLU A 229 -1.82 -16.92 1.00
C GLU A 229 -0.40 -17.31 0.62
N ASP A 230 0.53 -17.23 1.55
CA ASP A 230 1.87 -17.78 1.36
C ASP A 230 1.81 -19.25 0.99
N GLY A 231 2.47 -19.63 -0.09
CA GLY A 231 2.61 -21.01 -0.52
C GLY A 231 3.49 -21.82 0.43
N ILE A 232 3.55 -23.13 0.19
CA ILE A 232 4.33 -24.05 1.06
C ILE A 232 5.82 -23.72 1.04
N ASN A 233 6.33 -23.23 -0.10
CA ASN A 233 7.73 -22.90 -0.31
C ASN A 233 8.04 -21.39 -0.15
N ALA A 234 7.07 -20.56 0.18
CA ALA A 234 7.22 -19.09 0.18
C ALA A 234 8.35 -18.60 1.12
N GLY A 235 8.70 -19.37 2.15
CA GLY A 235 9.85 -19.10 3.02
C GLY A 235 11.21 -19.11 2.30
N HIS A 236 11.29 -19.67 1.09
CA HIS A 236 12.48 -19.75 0.24
C HIS A 236 12.21 -19.17 -1.17
N GLN A 237 11.06 -19.50 -1.72
CA GLN A 237 10.57 -19.01 -3.02
C GLN A 237 9.44 -18.01 -2.80
N ALA A 238 9.79 -16.76 -2.55
CA ALA A 238 8.85 -15.73 -2.11
C ALA A 238 7.70 -15.45 -3.10
N MET A 239 7.82 -15.85 -4.37
CA MET A 239 6.75 -15.78 -5.35
C MET A 239 5.74 -16.94 -5.24
N ASP A 240 6.00 -17.97 -4.41
CA ASP A 240 5.08 -19.08 -4.21
C ASP A 240 3.88 -18.61 -3.37
N TYR A 241 2.69 -18.69 -3.92
CA TYR A 241 1.45 -18.34 -3.25
C TYR A 241 0.34 -19.33 -3.59
N ARG A 242 -0.72 -19.32 -2.80
CA ARG A 242 -1.93 -20.10 -3.03
C ARG A 242 -3.14 -19.18 -3.05
N LYS A 243 -3.90 -19.25 -4.14
CA LYS A 243 -5.24 -18.67 -4.17
C LYS A 243 -6.23 -19.70 -3.64
N LYS A 244 -7.09 -19.28 -2.71
CA LYS A 244 -8.14 -20.13 -2.15
C LYS A 244 -9.46 -19.40 -2.13
N GLU A 245 -10.53 -20.16 -2.31
CA GLU A 245 -11.90 -19.70 -2.11
C GLU A 245 -12.53 -20.44 -0.95
N ARG A 246 -13.22 -19.70 -0.10
CA ARG A 246 -13.92 -20.22 1.08
C ARG A 246 -15.27 -19.53 1.22
N THR A 247 -16.22 -20.25 1.78
CA THR A 247 -17.45 -19.65 2.26
C THR A 247 -17.28 -19.29 3.73
N LEU A 248 -17.79 -18.12 4.14
CA LEU A 248 -17.71 -17.61 5.50
C LEU A 248 -19.05 -17.14 6.01
N LYS A 249 -19.26 -17.31 7.31
CA LYS A 249 -20.35 -16.70 8.08
C LYS A 249 -19.79 -15.96 9.29
N LYS A 250 -20.60 -15.07 9.85
CA LYS A 250 -20.27 -14.38 11.09
C LYS A 250 -19.86 -15.36 12.19
N GLY A 251 -18.79 -15.01 12.91
CA GLY A 251 -18.29 -15.79 14.06
C GLY A 251 -17.44 -17.01 13.69
N GLU A 252 -17.29 -17.33 12.40
CA GLU A 252 -16.34 -18.36 12.00
C GLU A 252 -14.90 -17.91 12.24
N LYS A 253 -14.01 -18.88 12.46
CA LYS A 253 -12.58 -18.65 12.63
C LYS A 253 -11.81 -19.40 11.56
N ILE A 254 -10.76 -18.75 11.05
CA ILE A 254 -9.86 -19.36 10.07
C ILE A 254 -8.44 -19.18 10.56
N SER A 255 -7.71 -20.30 10.62
CA SER A 255 -6.27 -20.28 10.86
C SER A 255 -5.54 -19.93 9.55
N ILE A 256 -4.72 -18.89 9.60
CA ILE A 256 -3.82 -18.48 8.52
C ILE A 256 -2.38 -18.60 8.94
N ARG A 257 -1.51 -18.94 7.98
CA ARG A 257 -0.07 -19.06 8.18
C ARG A 257 0.65 -18.02 7.34
N LEU A 258 1.52 -17.23 7.96
CA LEU A 258 2.44 -16.33 7.31
C LEU A 258 3.86 -16.85 7.52
N VAL A 259 4.60 -17.08 6.45
CA VAL A 259 6.03 -17.40 6.54
C VAL A 259 6.84 -16.14 6.89
N ARG A 260 8.13 -16.29 7.15
CA ARG A 260 9.03 -15.12 7.32
C ARG A 260 8.89 -14.15 6.15
N ASN A 261 8.80 -12.86 6.43
CA ASN A 261 8.56 -11.82 5.43
C ASN A 261 7.30 -12.07 4.59
N GLY A 262 6.33 -12.77 5.17
CA GLY A 262 5.15 -13.25 4.49
C GLY A 262 3.92 -12.38 4.66
N GLY A 263 2.86 -12.78 3.97
CA GLY A 263 1.60 -12.05 3.99
C GLY A 263 0.37 -12.89 3.70
N PHE A 264 -0.75 -12.22 3.87
CA PHE A 264 -2.08 -12.73 3.56
C PHE A 264 -2.93 -11.59 2.99
N ALA A 265 -3.56 -11.81 1.86
CA ALA A 265 -4.45 -10.84 1.25
C ALA A 265 -5.77 -11.49 0.87
N ALA A 266 -6.92 -10.85 1.16
CA ALA A 266 -8.21 -11.43 0.83
C ALA A 266 -9.26 -10.37 0.52
N ILE A 267 -10.25 -10.77 -0.29
CA ILE A 267 -11.52 -10.05 -0.51
C ILE A 267 -12.65 -10.95 -0.01
N ILE A 268 -13.62 -10.34 0.67
CA ILE A 268 -14.84 -10.99 1.18
C ILE A 268 -16.05 -10.24 0.62
N GLU A 269 -16.91 -10.95 -0.10
CA GLU A 269 -18.08 -10.39 -0.78
C GLU A 269 -19.35 -11.26 -0.67
#